data_804339f0e6f02ee638e1c11aacf33235
#
_entry.id   804339f0e6f02ee638e1c11aacf33235
#
_cell.length_a   1.000
_cell.length_b   1.000
_cell.length_c   1.000
_cell.angle_alpha   90.00
_cell.angle_beta   90.00
_cell.angle_gamma   90.00
#
_symmetry.space_group_name_H-M   'P 1'
#
loop_
_entity.id
_entity.type
_entity.pdbx_description
1 polymer ?
#
loop_
_entity_poly.entity_id
_entity_poly.type
_entity_poly.pdbx_seq_one_letter_code
_entity_poly.pdbx_strand_id
1 'polypeptide(L)'
;MQVAVIHTAFEDSPRTVASVDVDDNMKVNEALEYAYRWTNNVMGSWSRKEKTFDDGTENGDYNDAVTVMAPLNEGGMGLRSTSMGDQMLLGTTKYKVAMCGFEAI
;
A
#
# COMPACT_ATOMS: atom_id res chain seq x y z
N MET A 1 -4.83 -8.78 11.67
CA MET A 1 -5.46 -9.04 10.35
C MET A 1 -4.68 -8.33 9.26
N GLN A 2 -4.91 -8.66 8.01
CA GLN A 2 -4.13 -8.12 6.91
C GLN A 2 -5.02 -7.49 5.85
N VAL A 3 -4.51 -6.40 5.25
CA VAL A 3 -5.14 -5.76 4.10
C VAL A 3 -4.25 -6.02 2.89
N ALA A 4 -4.77 -6.68 1.87
CA ALA A 4 -4.07 -6.82 0.61
C ALA A 4 -4.31 -5.58 -0.23
N VAL A 5 -3.24 -4.99 -0.77
CA VAL A 5 -3.32 -3.81 -1.62
C VAL A 5 -3.10 -4.24 -3.07
N ILE A 6 -4.05 -3.90 -3.94
CA ILE A 6 -4.09 -4.37 -5.32
C ILE A 6 -4.10 -3.16 -6.24
N HIS A 7 -3.05 -3.01 -7.03
CA HIS A 7 -2.98 -1.93 -8.00
C HIS A 7 -3.68 -2.33 -9.29
N THR A 8 -4.67 -1.54 -9.69
CA THR A 8 -5.43 -1.76 -10.92
C THR A 8 -5.62 -0.49 -11.72
N ALA A 9 -5.43 0.68 -11.09
CA ALA A 9 -5.82 1.96 -11.70
C ALA A 9 -5.05 2.27 -12.98
N PHE A 10 -3.81 1.84 -13.07
CA PHE A 10 -2.92 2.15 -14.20
C PHE A 10 -2.32 0.89 -14.83
N GLU A 11 -2.72 -0.28 -14.38
CA GLU A 11 -2.20 -1.56 -14.87
C GLU A 11 -3.20 -2.22 -15.81
N ASP A 12 -2.68 -3.04 -16.75
CA ASP A 12 -3.52 -3.80 -17.68
C ASP A 12 -4.30 -4.91 -16.97
N SER A 13 -3.76 -5.41 -15.86
CA SER A 13 -4.43 -6.42 -15.05
C SER A 13 -4.14 -6.16 -13.56
N PRO A 14 -5.01 -6.62 -12.66
CA PRO A 14 -4.81 -6.43 -11.22
C PRO A 14 -3.47 -7.01 -10.77
N ARG A 15 -2.80 -6.29 -9.89
CA ARG A 15 -1.49 -6.69 -9.36
C ARG A 15 -1.46 -6.45 -7.86
N THR A 16 -1.36 -7.52 -7.09
CA THR A 16 -1.18 -7.40 -5.65
C THR A 16 0.22 -6.90 -5.36
N VAL A 17 0.33 -5.76 -4.70
CA VAL A 17 1.62 -5.11 -4.45
C VAL A 17 2.05 -5.17 -2.99
N ALA A 18 1.10 -5.33 -2.07
CA ALA A 18 1.42 -5.35 -0.65
C ALA A 18 0.40 -6.12 0.16
N SER A 19 0.87 -6.62 1.30
CA SER A 19 0.03 -7.07 2.40
C SER A 19 0.41 -6.22 3.61
N VAL A 20 -0.57 -5.55 4.20
CA VAL A 20 -0.35 -4.64 5.32
C VAL A 20 -0.96 -5.25 6.58
N ASP A 21 -0.13 -5.45 7.59
CA ASP A 21 -0.56 -5.99 8.87
C ASP A 21 -1.21 -4.88 9.69
N VAL A 22 -2.47 -5.09 10.09
CA VAL A 22 -3.22 -4.10 10.86
C VAL A 22 -3.73 -4.72 12.15
N ASP A 23 -3.94 -3.88 13.16
CA ASP A 23 -4.46 -4.31 14.44
C ASP A 23 -5.86 -4.91 14.26
N ASP A 24 -6.11 -6.06 14.90
CA ASP A 24 -7.41 -6.74 14.82
C ASP A 24 -8.56 -5.91 15.39
N ASN A 25 -8.24 -4.92 16.23
CA ASN A 25 -9.23 -4.05 16.83
C ASN A 25 -9.57 -2.83 15.96
N MET A 26 -8.87 -2.63 14.86
CA MET A 26 -9.17 -1.54 13.93
C MET A 26 -10.52 -1.76 13.26
N LYS A 27 -11.28 -0.67 13.15
CA LYS A 27 -12.48 -0.67 12.31
C LYS A 27 -12.09 -0.75 10.84
N VAL A 28 -13.01 -1.17 10.01
CA VAL A 28 -12.75 -1.38 8.58
C VAL A 28 -12.11 -0.14 7.94
N ASN A 29 -12.73 1.03 8.10
CA ASN A 29 -12.19 2.26 7.49
C ASN A 29 -10.81 2.61 8.03
N GLU A 30 -10.58 2.41 9.32
CA GLU A 30 -9.26 2.66 9.92
C GLU A 30 -8.20 1.76 9.31
N ALA A 31 -8.52 0.47 9.11
CA ALA A 31 -7.60 -0.49 8.52
C ALA A 31 -7.28 -0.12 7.07
N LEU A 32 -8.30 0.26 6.30
CA LEU A 32 -8.11 0.66 4.90
C LEU A 32 -7.31 1.96 4.78
N GLU A 33 -7.57 2.93 5.64
CA GLU A 33 -6.81 4.19 5.68
C GLU A 33 -5.36 3.94 6.06
N TYR A 34 -5.11 3.07 7.02
CA TYR A 34 -3.76 2.68 7.41
C TYR A 34 -3.01 2.07 6.24
N ALA A 35 -3.64 1.11 5.55
CA ALA A 35 -3.02 0.47 4.39
C ALA A 35 -2.78 1.48 3.25
N TYR A 36 -3.70 2.41 3.06
CA TYR A 36 -3.55 3.47 2.06
C TYR A 36 -2.36 4.37 2.38
N ARG A 37 -2.28 4.86 3.62
CA ARG A 37 -1.17 5.72 4.05
C ARG A 37 0.18 5.04 3.84
N TRP A 38 0.30 3.79 4.21
CA TRP A 38 1.60 3.12 4.23
C TRP A 38 1.96 2.43 2.92
N THR A 39 1.14 2.58 1.90
CA THR A 39 1.47 2.23 0.52
C THR A 39 1.49 3.46 -0.38
N ASN A 40 1.81 4.61 0.21
CA ASN A 40 1.97 5.88 -0.49
C ASN A 40 3.36 6.45 -0.27
N ASN A 41 3.91 7.07 -1.31
CA ASN A 41 5.21 7.74 -1.26
C ASN A 41 4.98 9.19 -0.83
N VAL A 42 5.08 9.45 0.46
CA VAL A 42 4.84 10.79 1.04
C VAL A 42 6.17 11.45 1.39
N MET A 43 7.04 10.71 2.10
CA MET A 43 8.34 11.22 2.56
C MET A 43 9.49 10.30 2.18
N GLY A 44 9.29 9.48 1.17
CA GLY A 44 10.30 8.53 0.74
C GLY A 44 9.71 7.48 -0.17
N SER A 45 10.02 6.22 0.12
CA SER A 45 9.51 5.09 -0.67
C SER A 45 8.88 4.04 0.26
N TRP A 46 7.60 3.76 0.03
CA TRP A 46 6.91 2.75 0.82
C TRP A 46 7.37 1.32 0.49
N SER A 47 7.87 1.10 -0.72
CA SER A 47 8.12 -0.26 -1.24
C SER A 47 9.59 -0.68 -1.24
N ARG A 48 10.54 0.25 -1.16
CA ARG A 48 11.96 -0.10 -1.19
C ARG A 48 12.43 -0.77 0.09
N LYS A 49 11.70 -0.62 1.18
CA LYS A 49 11.99 -1.28 2.46
C LYS A 49 13.37 -0.94 3.02
N GLU A 50 13.76 0.30 2.86
CA GLU A 50 14.99 0.84 3.43
C GLU A 50 14.61 1.88 4.48
N LYS A 51 15.17 1.74 5.69
CA LYS A 51 14.94 2.71 6.77
C LYS A 51 15.66 4.02 6.49
N THR A 52 16.81 3.94 5.86
CA THR A 52 17.67 5.07 5.54
C THR A 52 18.16 4.91 4.11
N PHE A 53 18.13 5.99 3.34
CA PHE A 53 18.65 5.98 1.97
C PHE A 53 20.17 6.09 1.95
N ASP A 54 20.78 5.85 0.78
CA ASP A 54 22.23 5.85 0.61
C ASP A 54 22.88 7.19 1.00
N ASP A 55 22.15 8.29 0.84
CA ASP A 55 22.64 9.63 1.21
C ASP A 55 22.51 9.94 2.71
N GLY A 56 22.03 9.00 3.50
CA GLY A 56 21.88 9.15 4.95
C GLY A 56 20.54 9.74 5.39
N THR A 57 19.67 10.12 4.47
CA THR A 57 18.34 10.62 4.84
C THR A 57 17.41 9.49 5.26
N GLU A 58 16.49 9.79 6.17
CA GLU A 58 15.53 8.82 6.65
C GLU A 58 14.40 8.62 5.65
N ASN A 59 13.97 7.36 5.50
CA ASN A 59 12.79 7.02 4.70
C ASN A 59 11.56 7.08 5.61
N GLY A 60 10.84 8.18 5.56
CA GLY A 60 9.64 8.40 6.39
C GLY A 60 8.46 7.50 6.02
N ASP A 61 8.55 6.76 4.92
CA ASP A 61 7.51 5.83 4.49
C ASP A 61 7.83 4.38 4.83
N TYR A 62 8.91 4.13 5.55
CA TYR A 62 9.23 2.78 6.02
C TYR A 62 8.27 2.36 7.11
N ASN A 63 7.67 1.17 6.96
CA ASN A 63 6.80 0.58 7.97
C ASN A 63 6.95 -0.94 7.94
N ASP A 64 7.35 -1.53 9.06
CA ASP A 64 7.51 -2.97 9.19
C ASP A 64 6.23 -3.77 8.95
N ALA A 65 5.07 -3.13 9.14
CA ALA A 65 3.78 -3.78 8.92
C ALA A 65 3.49 -4.05 7.44
N VAL A 66 4.25 -3.43 6.55
CA VAL A 66 4.05 -3.57 5.10
C VAL A 66 4.99 -4.64 4.55
N THR A 67 4.41 -5.66 3.93
CA THR A 67 5.14 -6.66 3.16
C THR A 67 4.92 -6.37 1.67
N VAL A 68 6.01 -6.14 0.94
CA VAL A 68 5.93 -5.88 -0.51
C VAL A 68 5.78 -7.21 -1.24
N MET A 69 4.72 -7.31 -2.06
CA MET A 69 4.32 -8.56 -2.72
C MET A 69 4.60 -8.57 -4.23
N ALA A 70 5.21 -7.50 -4.75
CA ALA A 70 5.53 -7.39 -6.16
C ALA A 70 6.99 -6.95 -6.32
N PRO A 71 7.67 -7.29 -7.42
CA PRO A 71 9.03 -6.82 -7.64
C PRO A 71 9.06 -5.31 -7.82
N LEU A 72 10.17 -4.70 -7.38
CA LEU A 72 10.40 -3.28 -7.63
C LEU A 72 10.48 -3.02 -9.12
N ASN A 73 10.29 -1.76 -9.50
CA ASN A 73 10.42 -1.33 -10.88
C ASN A 73 11.87 -1.43 -11.34
N GLU A 74 12.06 -1.30 -12.63
CA GLU A 74 13.37 -1.41 -13.27
C GLU A 74 14.39 -0.48 -12.59
N GLY A 75 15.63 -0.96 -12.42
CA GLY A 75 16.67 -0.19 -11.74
C GLY A 75 16.52 -0.09 -10.24
N GLY A 76 15.64 -0.90 -9.63
CA GLY A 76 15.39 -0.87 -8.19
C GLY A 76 14.50 0.29 -7.75
N MET A 77 13.84 0.94 -8.70
CA MET A 77 12.91 2.03 -8.42
C MET A 77 11.71 1.51 -7.63
N GLY A 78 11.25 2.28 -6.66
CA GLY A 78 10.10 1.92 -5.85
C GLY A 78 8.80 1.88 -6.64
N LEU A 79 7.82 1.16 -6.11
CA LEU A 79 6.49 1.09 -6.69
C LEU A 79 5.75 2.42 -6.48
N ARG A 80 4.82 2.72 -7.37
CA ARG A 80 4.00 3.94 -7.26
C ARG A 80 3.12 3.92 -6.01
N SER A 81 2.64 5.07 -5.64
CA SER A 81 1.64 5.21 -4.57
C SER A 81 0.33 4.55 -4.97
N THR A 82 -0.39 4.01 -3.98
CA THR A 82 -1.76 3.56 -4.14
C THR A 82 -2.64 4.78 -4.44
N SER A 83 -3.52 4.66 -5.41
CA SER A 83 -4.29 5.76 -5.95
C SER A 83 -5.78 5.42 -6.07
N MET A 84 -6.59 6.43 -6.32
CA MET A 84 -8.00 6.24 -6.62
C MET A 84 -8.15 5.26 -7.79
N GLY A 85 -9.05 4.30 -7.65
CA GLY A 85 -9.25 3.21 -8.61
C GLY A 85 -8.51 1.93 -8.26
N ASP A 86 -7.51 1.99 -7.38
CA ASP A 86 -6.90 0.78 -6.85
C ASP A 86 -7.83 0.09 -5.87
N GLN A 87 -7.51 -1.13 -5.50
CA GLN A 87 -8.37 -1.95 -4.67
C GLN A 87 -7.65 -2.46 -3.44
N MET A 88 -8.44 -2.82 -2.44
CA MET A 88 -7.95 -3.45 -1.21
C MET A 88 -8.86 -4.60 -0.84
N LEU A 89 -8.27 -5.68 -0.32
CA LEU A 89 -9.01 -6.84 0.16
C LEU A 89 -8.81 -6.95 1.67
N LEU A 90 -9.92 -6.88 2.42
CA LEU A 90 -9.91 -7.08 3.87
C LEU A 90 -10.88 -8.20 4.19
N GLY A 91 -10.36 -9.31 4.70
CA GLY A 91 -11.17 -10.52 4.85
C GLY A 91 -11.60 -11.02 3.48
N THR A 92 -12.90 -11.13 3.28
CA THR A 92 -13.49 -11.55 2.00
C THR A 92 -14.12 -10.39 1.24
N THR A 93 -14.01 -9.17 1.74
CA THR A 93 -14.61 -8.00 1.12
C THR A 93 -13.55 -7.19 0.38
N LYS A 94 -13.84 -6.89 -0.89
CA LYS A 94 -12.99 -6.05 -1.72
C LYS A 94 -13.54 -4.64 -1.71
N TYR A 95 -12.62 -3.68 -1.60
CA TYR A 95 -12.93 -2.25 -1.61
C TYR A 95 -12.18 -1.57 -2.73
N LYS A 96 -12.79 -0.54 -3.30
CA LYS A 96 -12.14 0.34 -4.27
C LYS A 96 -11.78 1.65 -3.56
N VAL A 97 -10.58 2.15 -3.84
CA VAL A 97 -10.18 3.48 -3.38
C VAL A 97 -10.96 4.51 -4.19
N ALA A 98 -11.81 5.27 -3.51
CA ALA A 98 -12.69 6.25 -4.14
C ALA A 98 -12.17 7.66 -3.92
N MET A 99 -12.87 8.66 -4.49
CA MET A 99 -12.50 10.06 -4.31
C MET A 99 -12.53 10.46 -2.83
N CYS A 100 -13.51 9.95 -2.09
CA CYS A 100 -13.65 10.20 -0.65
C CYS A 100 -13.82 8.85 0.05
N GLY A 101 -12.71 8.26 0.49
CA GLY A 101 -12.75 7.02 1.23
C GLY A 101 -12.73 5.77 0.36
N PHE A 102 -13.43 4.74 0.80
CA PHE A 102 -13.40 3.43 0.19
C PHE A 102 -14.81 2.91 -0.04
N GLU A 103 -15.02 2.24 -1.16
CA GLU A 103 -16.31 1.68 -1.53
C GLU A 103 -16.20 0.17 -1.67
N ALA A 104 -17.07 -0.57 -0.98
CA ALA A 104 -17.16 -2.02 -1.17
C ALA A 104 -17.63 -2.34 -2.58
N ILE A 105 -16.99 -3.29 -3.23
CA ILE A 105 -17.32 -3.69 -4.60
C ILE A 105 -17.58 -5.19 -4.72
#